data_5f6ada7af8666a502cc293d2f58ac845
#
_entry.id   5f6ada7af8666a502cc293d2f58ac845
#
_cell.length_a   1.000
_cell.length_b   1.000
_cell.length_c   1.000
_cell.angle_alpha   90.00
_cell.angle_beta   90.00
_cell.angle_gamma   90.00
#
_symmetry.space_group_name_H-M   'P 1'
#
loop_
_entity.id
_entity.type
_entity.pdbx_description
1 polymer ?
#
loop_
_entity_poly.entity_id
_entity_poly.type
_entity_poly.pdbx_seq_one_letter_code
_entity_poly.pdbx_strand_id
1 'polypeptide(L)'
;MLKDKIQFKNTFQEKALNLTNVKELIAHSKSVGDIEEDKFYVLKELLNSAVILEFATIPIYLQAMWTIKDNKCDVAKSIRNIFQEEMLHMAMVCNMIVGIGGEPRIYNTEKRLSFPSGLPGDVHPELFLYLEGLNDCSLRNFMEIELPEEIADIYDYETKELVSIGGLYNEDGSIHNKAHHQTHEHNTTIGALYDRVNELFQELQPKMDVERQLAGPLSWWVMADATSVSKAIDMIKEQGEGSENVTPASTGMDNLAHFYRFWEVFYEKKIVQEGDKYYFKDPMPRPETHKVARIPKGGYKEEKVSPEVWYLTNSFDEVYTELVKFLEDAWAINGRGQAALVNAIEVMFKLEQYALPLMKTPIPNNKEXLNYGPSFRMX
;
A
#
# COMPACT_ATOMS: atom_id res chain seq x y z
N MET A 1 24.55 8.78 3.27
CA MET A 1 24.67 8.85 1.82
C MET A 1 23.64 9.77 1.19
N LEU A 2 22.35 9.59 1.44
CA LEU A 2 21.32 10.50 0.89
C LEU A 2 21.49 11.93 1.43
N LYS A 3 21.72 12.03 2.73
CA LYS A 3 21.85 13.33 3.41
C LYS A 3 23.03 14.19 2.89
N ASP A 4 24.08 13.54 2.42
CA ASP A 4 25.26 14.24 1.90
C ASP A 4 25.02 14.97 0.58
N LYS A 5 23.93 14.63 -0.10
CA LYS A 5 23.57 15.24 -1.38
C LYS A 5 22.52 16.35 -1.25
N ILE A 6 21.99 16.54 -0.03
CA ILE A 6 20.94 17.51 0.23
C ILE A 6 21.55 18.70 0.96
N GLN A 7 21.42 19.87 0.35
CA GLN A 7 21.87 21.11 0.95
C GLN A 7 20.68 21.74 1.67
N PHE A 8 20.73 21.74 3.00
CA PHE A 8 19.67 22.35 3.80
C PHE A 8 19.85 23.86 3.81
N LYS A 9 18.77 24.58 3.64
CA LYS A 9 18.76 26.03 3.70
C LYS A 9 18.44 26.54 5.12
N ASN A 10 17.80 25.68 5.92
CA ASN A 10 17.43 26.06 7.29
C ASN A 10 17.08 24.82 8.12
N THR A 11 16.93 25.04 9.43
CA THR A 11 16.64 23.99 10.39
C THR A 11 15.24 23.37 10.21
N PHE A 12 14.29 24.12 9.68
CA PHE A 12 12.92 23.59 9.41
C PHE A 12 12.99 22.46 8.40
N GLN A 13 13.71 22.67 7.29
CA GLN A 13 13.85 21.68 6.22
C GLN A 13 14.61 20.45 6.69
N GLU A 14 15.70 20.67 7.46
CA GLU A 14 16.47 19.57 8.03
C GLU A 14 15.62 18.70 8.95
N LYS A 15 14.81 19.32 9.80
CA LYS A 15 13.91 18.59 10.69
C LYS A 15 12.89 17.78 9.87
N ALA A 16 12.27 18.38 8.85
CA ALA A 16 11.30 17.67 8.01
C ALA A 16 11.90 16.41 7.38
N LEU A 17 13.10 16.49 6.83
CA LEU A 17 13.76 15.33 6.22
C LEU A 17 14.02 14.21 7.22
N ASN A 18 14.35 14.55 8.46
CA ASN A 18 14.73 13.58 9.48
C ASN A 18 13.54 12.95 10.21
N LEU A 19 12.33 13.51 10.07
CA LEU A 19 11.13 12.91 10.68
C LEU A 19 10.72 11.66 9.91
N THR A 20 10.65 10.54 10.62
CA THR A 20 10.20 9.26 10.05
C THR A 20 8.74 8.97 10.39
N ASN A 21 8.20 9.58 11.43
CA ASN A 21 6.84 9.41 11.90
C ASN A 21 5.92 10.39 11.16
N VAL A 22 4.87 9.87 10.51
CA VAL A 22 3.95 10.68 9.71
C VAL A 22 3.18 11.69 10.56
N LYS A 23 2.73 11.28 11.75
CA LYS A 23 2.03 12.19 12.68
C LYS A 23 2.91 13.39 13.04
N GLU A 24 4.18 13.12 13.36
CA GLU A 24 5.14 14.18 13.68
C GLU A 24 5.42 15.08 12.48
N LEU A 25 5.50 14.50 11.29
CA LEU A 25 5.72 15.26 10.05
C LEU A 25 4.51 16.17 9.73
N ILE A 26 3.29 15.66 9.91
CA ILE A 26 2.07 16.47 9.75
C ILE A 26 2.08 17.64 10.76
N ALA A 27 2.40 17.35 12.03
CA ALA A 27 2.46 18.38 13.06
C ALA A 27 3.55 19.43 12.73
N HIS A 28 4.71 18.98 12.28
CA HIS A 28 5.79 19.87 11.85
C HIS A 28 5.35 20.74 10.67
N SER A 29 4.62 20.18 9.71
CA SER A 29 4.10 20.92 8.55
C SER A 29 3.16 22.06 8.96
N LYS A 30 2.45 21.88 10.07
CA LYS A 30 1.53 22.92 10.59
C LYS A 30 2.28 24.06 11.30
N SER A 31 3.55 23.84 11.64
CA SER A 31 4.39 24.88 12.24
C SER A 31 5.15 25.71 11.20
N VAL A 32 4.96 25.41 9.91
CA VAL A 32 5.59 26.15 8.82
C VAL A 32 5.08 27.60 8.84
N GLY A 33 5.99 28.56 8.69
CA GLY A 33 5.63 29.97 8.60
C GLY A 33 5.18 30.35 7.18
N ASP A 34 5.38 31.61 6.84
CA ASP A 34 4.94 32.12 5.53
C ASP A 34 5.97 31.90 4.41
N ILE A 35 7.05 31.17 4.70
CA ILE A 35 8.11 30.91 3.73
C ILE A 35 7.61 29.84 2.74
N GLU A 36 7.31 30.26 1.54
CA GLU A 36 6.76 29.38 0.50
C GLU A 36 7.68 28.20 0.20
N GLU A 37 9.00 28.44 0.18
CA GLU A 37 9.99 27.39 -0.06
C GLU A 37 9.93 26.28 1.00
N ASP A 38 9.71 26.64 2.26
CA ASP A 38 9.58 25.67 3.35
C ASP A 38 8.29 24.86 3.20
N LYS A 39 7.20 25.51 2.77
CA LYS A 39 5.92 24.81 2.49
C LYS A 39 6.09 23.79 1.39
N PHE A 40 6.77 24.14 0.30
CA PHE A 40 7.07 23.18 -0.78
C PHE A 40 7.96 22.06 -0.28
N TYR A 41 8.95 22.37 0.56
CA TYR A 41 9.86 21.35 1.07
C TYR A 41 9.11 20.31 1.91
N VAL A 42 8.30 20.75 2.88
CA VAL A 42 7.58 19.82 3.74
C VAL A 42 6.51 19.06 2.95
N LEU A 43 5.89 19.69 1.95
CA LEU A 43 4.94 19.01 1.06
C LEU A 43 5.63 17.85 0.33
N LYS A 44 6.84 18.05 -0.18
CA LYS A 44 7.61 16.97 -0.82
C LYS A 44 7.91 15.83 0.14
N GLU A 45 8.21 16.13 1.41
CA GLU A 45 8.47 15.10 2.41
C GLU A 45 7.20 14.31 2.76
N LEU A 46 6.05 14.98 2.89
CA LEU A 46 4.76 14.32 3.10
C LEU A 46 4.43 13.40 1.90
N LEU A 47 4.63 13.88 0.69
CA LEU A 47 4.39 13.10 -0.53
C LEU A 47 5.33 11.89 -0.62
N ASN A 48 6.61 12.05 -0.25
CA ASN A 48 7.55 10.92 -0.22
C ASN A 48 7.13 9.87 0.82
N SER A 49 6.55 10.31 1.94
CA SER A 49 5.97 9.36 2.91
C SER A 49 4.77 8.62 2.30
N ALA A 50 3.93 9.32 1.54
CA ALA A 50 2.79 8.68 0.85
C ALA A 50 3.27 7.64 -0.17
N VAL A 51 4.30 7.94 -0.97
CA VAL A 51 4.86 6.96 -1.94
C VAL A 51 5.24 5.66 -1.23
N ILE A 52 5.95 5.76 -0.11
CA ILE A 52 6.43 4.58 0.61
C ILE A 52 5.24 3.81 1.23
N LEU A 53 4.21 4.52 1.71
CA LEU A 53 3.00 3.88 2.25
C LEU A 53 2.26 3.09 1.16
N GLU A 54 2.02 3.70 -0.01
CA GLU A 54 1.37 3.02 -1.14
C GLU A 54 2.20 1.81 -1.60
N PHE A 55 3.51 1.98 -1.70
CA PHE A 55 4.42 0.93 -2.12
C PHE A 55 4.44 -0.24 -1.12
N ALA A 56 4.30 0.05 0.18
CA ALA A 56 4.38 -0.96 1.24
C ALA A 56 3.28 -2.03 1.14
N THR A 57 2.13 -1.70 0.57
CA THR A 57 1.01 -2.65 0.42
C THR A 57 1.28 -3.68 -0.67
N ILE A 58 2.06 -3.33 -1.69
CA ILE A 58 2.21 -4.14 -2.90
C ILE A 58 2.82 -5.51 -2.60
N PRO A 59 3.95 -5.63 -1.86
CA PRO A 59 4.49 -6.97 -1.59
C PRO A 59 3.53 -7.88 -0.84
N ILE A 60 2.84 -7.38 0.18
CA ILE A 60 1.96 -8.22 0.99
C ILE A 60 0.72 -8.66 0.21
N TYR A 61 0.16 -7.79 -0.65
CA TYR A 61 -0.99 -8.15 -1.47
C TYR A 61 -0.59 -9.13 -2.60
N LEU A 62 0.56 -8.90 -3.24
CA LEU A 62 1.11 -9.83 -4.24
C LEU A 62 1.37 -11.20 -3.63
N GLN A 63 2.00 -11.24 -2.45
CA GLN A 63 2.31 -12.49 -1.76
C GLN A 63 1.01 -13.29 -1.54
N ALA A 64 -0.01 -12.66 -0.99
CA ALA A 64 -1.30 -13.32 -0.73
C ALA A 64 -1.95 -13.81 -2.03
N MET A 65 -1.96 -12.97 -3.06
CA MET A 65 -2.56 -13.31 -4.36
C MET A 65 -1.87 -14.51 -5.01
N TRP A 66 -0.53 -14.53 -5.00
CA TRP A 66 0.22 -15.61 -5.63
C TRP A 66 0.01 -16.96 -4.92
N THR A 67 -0.35 -16.96 -3.65
CA THR A 67 -0.63 -18.23 -2.95
C THR A 67 -1.92 -18.90 -3.44
N ILE A 68 -2.81 -18.15 -4.09
CA ILE A 68 -4.10 -18.68 -4.56
C ILE A 68 -3.84 -19.60 -5.77
N LYS A 69 -4.28 -20.86 -5.68
CA LYS A 69 -4.04 -21.85 -6.74
C LYS A 69 -4.83 -21.53 -8.01
N ASP A 70 -6.11 -21.13 -7.87
CA ASP A 70 -6.93 -20.73 -9.02
C ASP A 70 -6.88 -19.21 -9.17
N ASN A 71 -5.97 -18.73 -10.03
CA ASN A 71 -5.76 -17.29 -10.23
C ASN A 71 -6.91 -16.62 -11.00
N LYS A 72 -7.94 -17.36 -11.39
CA LYS A 72 -9.12 -16.83 -12.09
C LYS A 72 -10.33 -16.70 -11.17
N CYS A 73 -10.25 -17.16 -9.92
CA CYS A 73 -11.35 -17.06 -8.97
C CYS A 73 -11.62 -15.60 -8.57
N ASP A 74 -12.81 -15.36 -8.02
CA ASP A 74 -13.24 -14.01 -7.65
C ASP A 74 -12.30 -13.37 -6.62
N VAL A 75 -11.82 -14.16 -5.66
CA VAL A 75 -10.89 -13.64 -4.64
C VAL A 75 -9.58 -13.18 -5.28
N ALA A 76 -9.00 -13.97 -6.18
CA ALA A 76 -7.76 -13.61 -6.87
C ALA A 76 -7.94 -12.35 -7.71
N LYS A 77 -9.07 -12.24 -8.43
CA LYS A 77 -9.39 -11.04 -9.21
C LYS A 77 -9.49 -9.81 -8.32
N SER A 78 -10.18 -9.94 -7.19
CA SER A 78 -10.37 -8.83 -6.26
C SER A 78 -9.02 -8.31 -5.74
N ILE A 79 -8.15 -9.21 -5.27
CA ILE A 79 -6.83 -8.80 -4.73
C ILE A 79 -5.97 -8.22 -5.84
N ARG A 80 -6.01 -8.80 -7.05
CA ARG A 80 -5.28 -8.27 -8.21
C ARG A 80 -5.71 -6.82 -8.51
N ASN A 81 -7.02 -6.57 -8.52
CA ASN A 81 -7.53 -5.23 -8.79
C ASN A 81 -7.10 -4.25 -7.69
N ILE A 82 -7.11 -4.69 -6.44
CA ILE A 82 -6.68 -3.84 -5.32
C ILE A 82 -5.20 -3.45 -5.50
N PHE A 83 -4.29 -4.41 -5.72
CA PHE A 83 -2.88 -4.03 -5.83
C PHE A 83 -2.60 -3.20 -7.09
N GLN A 84 -3.39 -3.38 -8.16
CA GLN A 84 -3.26 -2.52 -9.34
C GLN A 84 -3.68 -1.09 -9.02
N GLU A 85 -4.72 -0.92 -8.21
CA GLU A 85 -5.13 0.41 -7.75
C GLU A 85 -4.09 1.02 -6.82
N GLU A 86 -3.41 0.21 -5.99
CA GLU A 86 -2.29 0.70 -5.17
C GLU A 86 -1.13 1.20 -6.05
N MET A 87 -0.85 0.50 -7.16
CA MET A 87 0.15 0.97 -8.13
C MET A 87 -0.26 2.29 -8.78
N LEU A 88 -1.56 2.43 -9.09
CA LEU A 88 -2.12 3.69 -9.59
C LEU A 88 -1.93 4.81 -8.57
N HIS A 89 -2.27 4.56 -7.29
CA HIS A 89 -2.11 5.54 -6.22
C HIS A 89 -0.64 6.01 -6.12
N MET A 90 0.28 5.05 -6.11
CA MET A 90 1.71 5.34 -6.04
C MET A 90 2.15 6.22 -7.23
N ALA A 91 1.71 5.87 -8.45
CA ALA A 91 2.06 6.63 -9.66
C ALA A 91 1.51 8.06 -9.61
N MET A 92 0.27 8.23 -9.10
CA MET A 92 -0.33 9.55 -8.96
C MET A 92 0.47 10.42 -7.97
N VAL A 93 0.90 9.83 -6.86
CA VAL A 93 1.72 10.54 -5.87
C VAL A 93 3.09 10.90 -6.46
N CYS A 94 3.70 10.00 -7.21
CA CYS A 94 4.96 10.30 -7.92
C CYS A 94 4.79 11.49 -8.88
N ASN A 95 3.67 11.51 -9.61
CA ASN A 95 3.36 12.66 -10.48
C ASN A 95 3.19 13.96 -9.68
N MET A 96 2.57 13.90 -8.51
CA MET A 96 2.45 15.08 -7.63
C MET A 96 3.82 15.61 -7.24
N ILE A 97 4.74 14.71 -6.88
CA ILE A 97 6.10 15.10 -6.45
C ILE A 97 6.85 15.79 -7.59
N VAL A 98 6.90 15.16 -8.77
CA VAL A 98 7.65 15.75 -9.89
C VAL A 98 6.97 17.01 -10.39
N GLY A 99 5.65 17.09 -10.28
CA GLY A 99 4.89 18.28 -10.67
C GLY A 99 5.28 19.53 -9.88
N ILE A 100 5.73 19.36 -8.64
CA ILE A 100 6.18 20.48 -7.79
C ILE A 100 7.72 20.54 -7.70
N GLY A 101 8.42 19.88 -8.62
CA GLY A 101 9.88 19.98 -8.73
C GLY A 101 10.68 19.08 -7.82
N GLY A 102 10.03 18.05 -7.26
CA GLY A 102 10.72 17.05 -6.42
C GLY A 102 11.07 15.78 -7.17
N GLU A 103 11.54 14.79 -6.43
CA GLU A 103 11.83 13.44 -6.93
C GLU A 103 11.33 12.40 -5.94
N PRO A 104 10.59 11.38 -6.40
CA PRO A 104 10.23 10.28 -5.52
C PRO A 104 11.47 9.52 -5.05
N ARG A 105 11.48 9.14 -3.79
CA ARG A 105 12.53 8.30 -3.20
C ARG A 105 11.90 6.96 -2.83
N ILE A 106 12.16 5.94 -3.64
CA ILE A 106 11.60 4.60 -3.49
C ILE A 106 12.72 3.62 -3.11
N TYR A 107 13.78 3.57 -3.91
CA TYR A 107 14.95 2.74 -3.66
C TYR A 107 15.96 3.46 -2.76
N ASN A 108 16.28 4.71 -3.08
CA ASN A 108 17.28 5.51 -2.36
C ASN A 108 16.64 6.23 -1.17
N THR A 109 16.18 5.45 -0.18
CA THR A 109 15.56 6.00 1.02
C THR A 109 15.86 5.09 2.22
N GLU A 110 16.01 5.71 3.39
CA GLU A 110 16.15 4.99 4.65
C GLU A 110 14.79 4.49 5.17
N LYS A 111 13.68 4.96 4.53
CA LYS A 111 12.31 4.64 4.94
C LYS A 111 11.76 3.37 4.28
N ARG A 112 12.53 2.73 3.40
CA ARG A 112 12.05 1.53 2.69
C ARG A 112 11.84 0.36 3.64
N LEU A 113 10.79 -0.42 3.36
CA LEU A 113 10.38 -1.52 4.23
C LEU A 113 11.19 -2.79 4.04
N SER A 114 11.35 -3.51 5.14
CA SER A 114 11.87 -4.88 5.16
C SER A 114 10.96 -5.68 6.10
N PHE A 115 10.22 -6.61 5.56
CA PHE A 115 9.25 -7.41 6.32
C PHE A 115 9.95 -8.50 7.15
N PRO A 116 9.43 -8.87 8.32
CA PRO A 116 8.25 -8.31 8.98
C PRO A 116 8.53 -6.94 9.62
N SER A 117 7.54 -6.07 9.61
CA SER A 117 7.67 -4.72 10.15
C SER A 117 6.30 -4.06 10.31
N GLY A 118 6.25 -2.94 11.00
CA GLY A 118 5.09 -2.06 10.97
C GLY A 118 4.97 -1.33 9.63
N LEU A 119 3.89 -0.58 9.44
CA LEU A 119 3.77 0.31 8.29
C LEU A 119 4.76 1.46 8.38
N PRO A 120 5.22 1.99 7.26
CA PRO A 120 6.12 3.15 7.28
C PRO A 120 5.48 4.34 7.99
N GLY A 121 6.30 5.11 8.68
CA GLY A 121 5.86 6.35 9.30
C GLY A 121 5.00 6.17 10.54
N ASP A 122 4.96 4.97 11.09
CA ASP A 122 4.15 4.61 12.26
C ASP A 122 2.64 4.86 12.03
N VAL A 123 2.19 4.73 10.79
CA VAL A 123 0.77 4.68 10.45
C VAL A 123 0.24 3.35 10.98
N HIS A 124 -0.87 3.37 11.71
CA HIS A 124 -1.39 2.18 12.39
C HIS A 124 -0.29 1.47 13.18
N PRO A 125 0.28 2.12 14.21
CA PRO A 125 1.46 1.58 14.92
C PRO A 125 1.25 0.24 15.61
N GLU A 126 -0.01 -0.17 15.80
CA GLU A 126 -0.37 -1.47 16.38
C GLU A 126 -0.20 -2.62 15.39
N LEU A 127 -0.09 -2.33 14.08
CA LEU A 127 0.06 -3.38 13.07
C LEU A 127 1.50 -3.86 12.97
N PHE A 128 1.65 -5.16 12.79
CA PHE A 128 2.93 -5.78 12.47
C PHE A 128 2.69 -6.74 11.31
N LEU A 129 3.29 -6.43 10.16
CA LEU A 129 2.99 -7.07 8.89
C LEU A 129 4.03 -8.12 8.54
N TYR A 130 3.56 -9.28 8.11
CA TYR A 130 4.37 -10.40 7.65
C TYR A 130 4.13 -10.65 6.17
N LEU A 131 5.16 -11.09 5.47
CA LEU A 131 4.99 -11.74 4.17
C LEU A 131 4.53 -13.17 4.44
N GLU A 132 3.28 -13.45 4.14
CA GLU A 132 2.65 -14.75 4.38
C GLU A 132 1.56 -15.00 3.35
N GLY A 133 0.93 -16.17 3.40
CA GLY A 133 -0.13 -16.52 2.48
C GLY A 133 -1.45 -15.83 2.80
N LEU A 134 -2.45 -16.12 1.98
CA LEU A 134 -3.81 -15.65 2.21
C LEU A 134 -4.44 -16.49 3.33
N ASN A 135 -4.71 -15.86 4.45
CA ASN A 135 -5.34 -16.50 5.62
C ASN A 135 -6.07 -15.44 6.44
N ASP A 136 -6.72 -15.85 7.52
CA ASP A 136 -7.47 -14.90 8.35
C ASP A 136 -6.57 -13.81 8.92
N CYS A 137 -5.34 -14.16 9.32
CA CYS A 137 -4.41 -13.19 9.91
C CYS A 137 -4.01 -12.12 8.88
N SER A 138 -3.61 -12.54 7.67
CA SER A 138 -3.23 -11.60 6.63
C SER A 138 -4.42 -10.73 6.19
N LEU A 139 -5.61 -11.32 6.07
CA LEU A 139 -6.82 -10.57 5.71
C LEU A 139 -7.18 -9.52 6.77
N ARG A 140 -7.06 -9.86 8.06
CA ARG A 140 -7.29 -8.90 9.14
C ARG A 140 -6.32 -7.72 9.02
N ASN A 141 -5.05 -8.01 8.75
CA ASN A 141 -4.04 -6.97 8.57
C ASN A 141 -4.36 -6.08 7.36
N PHE A 142 -4.79 -6.68 6.25
CA PHE A 142 -5.17 -5.91 5.05
C PHE A 142 -6.37 -5.01 5.33
N MET A 143 -7.39 -5.54 6.03
CA MET A 143 -8.55 -4.73 6.42
C MET A 143 -8.14 -3.59 7.35
N GLU A 144 -7.19 -3.84 8.25
CA GLU A 144 -6.68 -2.80 9.15
C GLU A 144 -5.96 -1.68 8.39
N ILE A 145 -5.13 -2.05 7.40
CA ILE A 145 -4.42 -1.07 6.56
C ILE A 145 -5.43 -0.14 5.86
N GLU A 146 -6.49 -0.74 5.32
CA GLU A 146 -7.49 -0.04 4.50
C GLU A 146 -8.67 0.50 5.33
N LEU A 147 -8.58 0.47 6.65
CA LEU A 147 -9.70 0.78 7.52
C LEU A 147 -10.18 2.22 7.34
N PRO A 148 -11.45 2.44 6.96
CA PRO A 148 -11.97 3.80 6.84
C PRO A 148 -12.19 4.44 8.22
N GLU A 149 -12.25 5.77 8.24
CA GLU A 149 -12.55 6.50 9.47
C GLU A 149 -13.91 6.10 10.05
N GLU A 150 -14.86 5.84 9.18
CA GLU A 150 -16.21 5.42 9.58
C GLU A 150 -16.64 4.26 8.67
N ILE A 151 -17.05 3.17 9.28
CA ILE A 151 -17.39 1.93 8.57
C ILE A 151 -18.88 1.92 8.24
N ALA A 152 -19.22 1.68 6.98
CA ALA A 152 -20.60 1.55 6.54
C ALA A 152 -21.28 0.34 7.17
N ASP A 153 -22.58 0.45 7.45
CA ASP A 153 -23.38 -0.66 7.93
C ASP A 153 -23.62 -1.67 6.83
N ILE A 154 -23.18 -2.91 7.07
CA ILE A 154 -23.42 -4.05 6.16
C ILE A 154 -24.18 -5.10 6.98
N TYR A 155 -25.25 -5.63 6.40
CA TYR A 155 -26.09 -6.62 7.08
C TYR A 155 -25.90 -7.99 6.44
N ASP A 156 -26.06 -9.06 7.22
CA ASP A 156 -26.17 -10.40 6.63
C ASP A 156 -27.52 -10.53 5.96
N TYR A 157 -27.54 -10.98 4.72
CA TYR A 157 -28.78 -11.01 3.91
C TYR A 157 -29.82 -11.98 4.48
N GLU A 158 -29.38 -13.11 5.05
CA GLU A 158 -30.28 -14.13 5.56
C GLU A 158 -30.85 -13.77 6.93
N THR A 159 -30.01 -13.31 7.84
CA THR A 159 -30.44 -13.00 9.21
C THR A 159 -30.96 -11.57 9.37
N LYS A 160 -30.62 -10.67 8.44
CA LYS A 160 -30.92 -9.23 8.49
C LYS A 160 -30.24 -8.52 9.68
N GLU A 161 -29.28 -9.18 10.30
CA GLU A 161 -28.52 -8.60 11.42
C GLU A 161 -27.30 -7.85 10.90
N LEU A 162 -26.95 -6.77 11.59
CA LEU A 162 -25.74 -5.97 11.31
C LEU A 162 -24.52 -6.86 11.52
N VAL A 163 -23.63 -6.91 10.52
CA VAL A 163 -22.40 -7.70 10.62
C VAL A 163 -21.35 -6.86 11.36
N SER A 164 -20.86 -7.40 12.46
CA SER A 164 -19.78 -6.78 13.23
C SER A 164 -18.44 -7.04 12.56
N ILE A 165 -17.56 -6.05 12.62
CA ILE A 165 -16.17 -6.24 12.22
C ILE A 165 -15.32 -6.84 13.34
N GLY A 166 -15.97 -7.30 14.41
CA GLY A 166 -15.27 -7.92 15.54
C GLY A 166 -14.38 -9.06 15.08
N GLY A 167 -13.25 -9.20 15.70
CA GLY A 167 -12.25 -10.19 15.34
C GLY A 167 -11.25 -9.72 14.30
N LEU A 168 -11.29 -8.46 13.92
CA LEU A 168 -10.27 -7.89 13.05
C LEU A 168 -8.91 -7.79 13.72
N TYR A 169 -8.86 -7.85 15.03
CA TYR A 169 -7.66 -7.51 15.78
C TYR A 169 -7.19 -8.58 16.71
N ASN A 170 -5.95 -8.38 17.09
CA ASN A 170 -5.21 -9.06 18.17
C ASN A 170 -4.84 -10.50 17.91
N GLU A 171 -3.57 -10.75 18.02
CA GLU A 171 -3.01 -12.11 17.98
C GLU A 171 -3.52 -12.98 19.14
N ASP A 172 -3.94 -12.35 20.23
CA ASP A 172 -4.45 -13.05 21.41
C ASP A 172 -5.96 -13.38 21.31
N GLY A 173 -6.59 -13.01 20.20
CA GLY A 173 -8.00 -13.29 19.96
C GLY A 173 -8.96 -12.28 20.59
N SER A 174 -8.46 -11.22 21.20
CA SER A 174 -9.35 -10.20 21.73
C SER A 174 -9.97 -9.37 20.62
N ILE A 175 -11.19 -8.89 20.82
CA ILE A 175 -11.98 -8.18 19.83
C ILE A 175 -11.86 -6.68 20.04
N HIS A 176 -11.49 -5.97 18.98
CA HIS A 176 -11.29 -4.52 19.02
C HIS A 176 -12.51 -3.70 18.57
N ASN A 177 -13.71 -4.25 18.66
CA ASN A 177 -14.90 -3.57 18.16
C ASN A 177 -15.03 -2.12 18.62
N LYS A 178 -14.71 -1.88 19.89
CA LYS A 178 -14.84 -0.53 20.46
C LYS A 178 -13.60 0.31 20.27
N ALA A 179 -12.46 -0.33 20.17
CA ALA A 179 -11.20 0.37 20.01
C ALA A 179 -11.09 1.07 18.64
N HIS A 180 -11.76 0.52 17.62
CA HIS A 180 -11.74 1.13 16.31
C HIS A 180 -12.26 2.55 16.31
N HIS A 181 -13.43 2.75 16.89
CA HIS A 181 -14.02 4.08 16.93
C HIS A 181 -13.27 5.02 17.86
N GLN A 182 -12.43 4.48 18.75
CA GLN A 182 -11.65 5.28 19.70
C GLN A 182 -10.22 5.54 19.24
N THR A 183 -9.65 4.62 18.47
CA THR A 183 -8.24 4.76 18.05
C THR A 183 -8.06 5.79 16.94
N HIS A 184 -9.11 6.05 16.16
CA HIS A 184 -9.03 7.04 15.09
C HIS A 184 -8.78 8.46 15.62
N GLU A 185 -9.16 8.74 16.85
CA GLU A 185 -8.89 10.05 17.45
C GLU A 185 -7.40 10.26 17.76
N HIS A 186 -6.64 9.18 17.85
CA HIS A 186 -5.24 9.25 18.31
C HIS A 186 -4.21 8.74 17.30
N ASN A 187 -4.62 7.97 16.32
CA ASN A 187 -3.69 7.40 15.34
C ASN A 187 -3.76 8.16 14.01
N THR A 188 -2.60 8.40 13.43
CA THR A 188 -2.52 9.01 12.11
C THR A 188 -2.91 7.98 11.07
N THR A 189 -3.88 8.30 10.25
CA THR A 189 -4.33 7.47 9.13
C THR A 189 -3.67 7.91 7.83
N ILE A 190 -3.74 7.05 6.82
CA ILE A 190 -3.31 7.40 5.46
C ILE A 190 -4.16 8.58 4.96
N GLY A 191 -5.48 8.56 5.26
CA GLY A 191 -6.38 9.67 4.92
C GLY A 191 -5.92 11.00 5.49
N ALA A 192 -5.49 11.02 6.77
CA ALA A 192 -5.01 12.25 7.41
C ALA A 192 -3.77 12.81 6.70
N LEU A 193 -2.88 11.94 6.22
CA LEU A 193 -1.71 12.35 5.45
C LEU A 193 -2.15 13.03 4.14
N TYR A 194 -3.09 12.42 3.42
CA TYR A 194 -3.59 12.99 2.16
C TYR A 194 -4.33 14.29 2.37
N ASP A 195 -5.07 14.41 3.47
CA ASP A 195 -5.77 15.67 3.80
C ASP A 195 -4.75 16.80 3.98
N ARG A 196 -3.66 16.53 4.70
CA ARG A 196 -2.62 17.55 4.90
C ARG A 196 -1.94 17.92 3.59
N VAL A 197 -1.65 16.92 2.75
CA VAL A 197 -1.08 17.15 1.41
C VAL A 197 -2.02 18.07 0.61
N ASN A 198 -3.32 17.78 0.60
CA ASN A 198 -4.29 18.57 -0.15
C ASN A 198 -4.37 20.00 0.39
N GLU A 199 -4.39 20.19 1.72
CA GLU A 199 -4.37 21.53 2.32
C GLU A 199 -3.21 22.37 1.80
N LEU A 200 -2.01 21.78 1.76
CA LEU A 200 -0.82 22.48 1.27
C LEU A 200 -0.91 22.81 -0.23
N PHE A 201 -1.43 21.89 -1.04
CA PHE A 201 -1.67 22.17 -2.46
C PHE A 201 -2.66 23.31 -2.64
N GLN A 202 -3.76 23.34 -1.87
CA GLN A 202 -4.76 24.42 -1.98
C GLN A 202 -4.19 25.74 -1.50
N GLU A 203 -3.34 25.72 -0.48
CA GLU A 203 -2.67 26.93 0.01
C GLU A 203 -1.66 27.47 -1.00
N LEU A 204 -0.84 26.59 -1.58
CA LEU A 204 0.26 26.98 -2.47
C LEU A 204 -0.20 27.27 -3.91
N GLN A 205 -1.28 26.62 -4.35
CA GLN A 205 -1.80 26.75 -5.74
C GLN A 205 -0.69 26.66 -6.78
N PRO A 206 0.16 25.62 -6.76
CA PRO A 206 1.29 25.57 -7.67
C PRO A 206 0.87 25.32 -9.11
N LYS A 207 1.59 25.92 -10.03
CA LYS A 207 1.54 25.50 -11.43
C LYS A 207 2.42 24.24 -11.53
N MET A 208 1.82 23.11 -11.85
CA MET A 208 2.51 21.83 -11.88
C MET A 208 3.33 21.67 -13.17
N ASP A 209 4.51 21.09 -13.04
CA ASP A 209 5.33 20.72 -14.21
C ASP A 209 4.74 19.45 -14.85
N VAL A 210 3.95 19.61 -15.88
CA VAL A 210 3.29 18.49 -16.56
C VAL A 210 4.26 17.68 -17.41
N GLU A 211 5.37 18.29 -17.85
CA GLU A 211 6.34 17.62 -18.71
C GLU A 211 7.12 16.52 -17.97
N ARG A 212 7.27 16.65 -16.66
CA ARG A 212 7.95 15.65 -15.85
C ARG A 212 7.06 14.50 -15.42
N GLN A 213 5.74 14.65 -15.54
CA GLN A 213 4.79 13.64 -15.14
C GLN A 213 4.67 12.55 -16.21
N LEU A 214 4.35 11.34 -15.78
CA LEU A 214 4.20 10.19 -16.68
C LEU A 214 2.74 9.82 -16.81
N ALA A 215 2.32 9.49 -18.03
CA ALA A 215 1.05 8.81 -18.27
C ALA A 215 1.31 7.30 -18.25
N GLY A 216 0.34 6.55 -17.83
CA GLY A 216 0.52 5.11 -17.73
C GLY A 216 -0.78 4.32 -17.82
N PRO A 217 -0.68 3.01 -17.62
CA PRO A 217 -1.88 2.17 -17.60
C PRO A 217 -2.76 2.52 -16.39
N LEU A 218 -3.93 1.87 -16.29
CA LEU A 218 -4.86 2.02 -15.17
C LEU A 218 -5.46 3.42 -15.06
N SER A 219 -5.41 4.19 -16.16
CA SER A 219 -6.08 5.49 -16.27
C SER A 219 -5.56 6.57 -15.32
N TRP A 220 -4.30 6.49 -14.88
CA TRP A 220 -3.75 7.60 -14.10
C TRP A 220 -3.49 8.80 -15.01
N TRP A 221 -3.50 9.99 -14.43
CA TRP A 221 -3.49 11.21 -15.21
C TRP A 221 -2.41 12.18 -14.75
N VAL A 222 -2.13 13.13 -15.66
CA VAL A 222 -1.22 14.24 -15.42
C VAL A 222 -2.01 15.37 -14.75
N MET A 223 -1.42 15.99 -13.76
CA MET A 223 -2.06 17.05 -12.97
C MET A 223 -1.41 18.39 -13.26
N ALA A 224 -2.21 19.37 -13.66
CA ALA A 224 -1.72 20.69 -14.03
C ALA A 224 -1.80 21.73 -12.90
N ASP A 225 -2.65 21.45 -11.89
CA ASP A 225 -2.95 22.44 -10.84
C ASP A 225 -3.47 21.75 -9.56
N ALA A 226 -3.72 22.55 -8.53
CA ALA A 226 -4.21 22.07 -7.25
C ALA A 226 -5.60 21.44 -7.37
N THR A 227 -6.44 21.90 -8.29
CA THR A 227 -7.77 21.30 -8.50
C THR A 227 -7.66 19.87 -9.00
N SER A 228 -6.78 19.61 -9.98
CA SER A 228 -6.58 18.24 -10.48
C SER A 228 -5.92 17.34 -9.43
N VAL A 229 -5.03 17.90 -8.59
CA VAL A 229 -4.46 17.16 -7.46
C VAL A 229 -5.55 16.77 -6.46
N SER A 230 -6.44 17.71 -6.12
CA SER A 230 -7.55 17.42 -5.18
C SER A 230 -8.40 16.27 -5.69
N LYS A 231 -8.74 16.25 -6.98
CA LYS A 231 -9.50 15.15 -7.60
C LYS A 231 -8.76 13.82 -7.48
N ALA A 232 -7.44 13.83 -7.68
CA ALA A 232 -6.62 12.61 -7.53
C ALA A 232 -6.63 12.10 -6.09
N ILE A 233 -6.48 13.00 -5.12
CA ILE A 233 -6.51 12.65 -3.70
C ILE A 233 -7.87 12.07 -3.32
N ASP A 234 -8.97 12.70 -3.76
CA ASP A 234 -10.32 12.20 -3.52
C ASP A 234 -10.49 10.78 -4.07
N MET A 235 -9.99 10.53 -5.28
CA MET A 235 -10.03 9.20 -5.89
C MET A 235 -9.25 8.17 -5.05
N ILE A 236 -8.02 8.52 -4.64
CA ILE A 236 -7.18 7.62 -3.84
C ILE A 236 -7.90 7.24 -2.54
N LYS A 237 -8.42 8.24 -1.82
CA LYS A 237 -9.13 8.01 -0.56
C LYS A 237 -10.39 7.17 -0.78
N GLU A 238 -11.19 7.51 -1.80
CA GLU A 238 -12.42 6.78 -2.09
C GLU A 238 -12.15 5.32 -2.46
N GLN A 239 -11.10 5.05 -3.24
CA GLN A 239 -10.76 3.69 -3.63
C GLN A 239 -10.29 2.85 -2.44
N GLY A 240 -9.55 3.43 -1.50
CA GLY A 240 -9.09 2.72 -0.31
C GLY A 240 -10.17 2.57 0.75
N GLU A 241 -10.74 3.69 1.17
CA GLU A 241 -11.59 3.77 2.38
C GLU A 241 -13.09 3.84 2.09
N GLY A 242 -13.48 4.24 0.88
CA GLY A 242 -14.89 4.45 0.53
C GLY A 242 -15.26 5.93 0.51
N SER A 243 -16.52 6.20 0.18
CA SER A 243 -16.98 7.57 -0.03
C SER A 243 -17.20 8.33 1.29
N GLU A 244 -17.16 9.65 1.21
CA GLU A 244 -17.44 10.55 2.33
C GLU A 244 -18.85 10.35 2.91
N ASN A 245 -19.75 9.74 2.15
CA ASN A 245 -21.12 9.46 2.61
C ASN A 245 -21.22 8.14 3.39
N VAL A 246 -20.10 7.60 3.83
CA VAL A 246 -20.02 6.36 4.61
C VAL A 246 -20.75 5.21 3.89
N THR A 247 -20.37 4.99 2.64
CA THR A 247 -20.86 3.83 1.87
C THR A 247 -19.65 3.01 1.39
N PRO A 248 -19.83 1.72 1.15
CA PRO A 248 -18.72 0.92 0.63
C PRO A 248 -18.40 1.20 -0.84
N ALA A 249 -19.21 2.00 -1.51
CA ALA A 249 -19.07 2.29 -2.94
C ALA A 249 -17.78 3.03 -3.27
N SER A 250 -17.24 2.75 -4.43
CA SER A 250 -16.00 3.35 -4.92
C SER A 250 -16.08 3.48 -6.44
N THR A 251 -15.30 4.40 -6.97
CA THR A 251 -15.09 4.53 -8.43
C THR A 251 -13.97 3.62 -8.95
N GLY A 252 -13.44 2.74 -8.11
CA GLY A 252 -12.41 1.78 -8.52
C GLY A 252 -12.93 0.65 -9.39
N MET A 253 -12.06 -0.31 -9.66
CA MET A 253 -12.32 -1.41 -10.62
C MET A 253 -13.52 -2.29 -10.27
N ASP A 254 -13.81 -2.45 -8.98
CA ASP A 254 -14.86 -3.35 -8.50
C ASP A 254 -16.04 -2.64 -7.85
N ASN A 255 -16.11 -1.33 -7.98
CA ASN A 255 -17.16 -0.48 -7.42
C ASN A 255 -17.29 -0.52 -5.90
N LEU A 256 -16.32 -1.12 -5.21
CA LEU A 256 -16.21 -1.16 -3.74
C LEU A 256 -14.81 -0.72 -3.34
N ALA A 257 -14.69 -0.03 -2.22
CA ALA A 257 -13.40 0.35 -1.66
C ALA A 257 -12.62 -0.89 -1.18
N HIS A 258 -11.29 -0.75 -1.08
CA HIS A 258 -10.39 -1.85 -0.74
C HIS A 258 -10.79 -2.54 0.56
N PHE A 259 -11.10 -1.77 1.60
CA PHE A 259 -11.52 -2.31 2.90
C PHE A 259 -12.67 -3.31 2.73
N TYR A 260 -13.71 -2.91 1.98
CA TYR A 260 -14.91 -3.74 1.81
C TYR A 260 -14.65 -4.94 0.93
N ARG A 261 -13.76 -4.84 -0.04
CA ARG A 261 -13.37 -5.98 -0.87
C ARG A 261 -12.62 -7.03 -0.05
N PHE A 262 -11.71 -6.61 0.85
CA PHE A 262 -11.08 -7.55 1.77
C PHE A 262 -12.09 -8.13 2.75
N TRP A 263 -13.06 -7.35 3.18
CA TRP A 263 -14.12 -7.83 4.08
C TRP A 263 -14.97 -8.91 3.40
N GLU A 264 -15.28 -8.76 2.11
CA GLU A 264 -15.94 -9.81 1.31
C GLU A 264 -15.15 -11.12 1.39
N VAL A 265 -13.84 -11.06 1.20
CA VAL A 265 -12.97 -12.25 1.24
C VAL A 265 -12.98 -12.86 2.64
N PHE A 266 -12.90 -12.03 3.67
CA PHE A 266 -12.87 -12.47 5.07
C PHE A 266 -14.20 -13.13 5.46
N TYR A 267 -15.32 -12.49 5.11
CA TYR A 267 -16.68 -12.96 5.46
C TYR A 267 -17.18 -14.06 4.52
N GLU A 268 -16.51 -14.26 3.39
CA GLU A 268 -16.82 -15.25 2.35
C GLU A 268 -18.18 -15.01 1.68
N LYS A 269 -18.60 -13.75 1.60
CA LYS A 269 -19.81 -13.32 0.87
C LYS A 269 -19.59 -11.99 0.19
N LYS A 270 -20.20 -11.81 -0.99
CA LYS A 270 -20.14 -10.55 -1.71
C LYS A 270 -21.10 -9.53 -1.11
N ILE A 271 -20.69 -8.27 -1.10
CA ILE A 271 -21.53 -7.15 -0.66
C ILE A 271 -22.37 -6.71 -1.87
N VAL A 272 -23.68 -6.68 -1.69
CA VAL A 272 -24.62 -6.19 -2.70
C VAL A 272 -25.47 -5.07 -2.11
N GLN A 273 -25.88 -4.14 -2.96
CA GLN A 273 -26.78 -3.05 -2.55
C GLN A 273 -28.21 -3.43 -2.94
N GLU A 274 -29.13 -3.30 -1.99
CA GLU A 274 -30.57 -3.40 -2.24
C GLU A 274 -31.25 -2.19 -1.58
N GLY A 275 -31.78 -1.32 -2.43
CA GLY A 275 -32.32 -0.05 -1.95
C GLY A 275 -31.20 0.82 -1.38
N ASP A 276 -31.40 1.27 -0.14
CA ASP A 276 -30.43 2.12 0.57
C ASP A 276 -29.51 1.34 1.50
N LYS A 277 -29.59 0.00 1.48
CA LYS A 277 -28.82 -0.85 2.38
C LYS A 277 -27.84 -1.77 1.61
N TYR A 278 -26.82 -2.19 2.34
CA TYR A 278 -25.80 -3.11 1.82
C TYR A 278 -25.86 -4.42 2.61
N TYR A 279 -25.71 -5.53 1.89
CA TYR A 279 -25.83 -6.87 2.46
C TYR A 279 -24.68 -7.77 2.01
N PHE A 280 -24.15 -8.58 2.92
CA PHE A 280 -23.38 -9.77 2.55
C PHE A 280 -24.38 -10.82 2.06
N LYS A 281 -24.37 -11.11 0.77
CA LYS A 281 -25.43 -11.94 0.17
C LYS A 281 -24.90 -13.17 -0.57
N ASP A 282 -24.18 -12.97 -1.65
CA ASP A 282 -23.81 -14.08 -2.54
C ASP A 282 -22.51 -14.74 -2.08
N PRO A 283 -22.40 -16.08 -2.13
CA PRO A 283 -21.18 -16.76 -1.67
C PRO A 283 -19.94 -16.32 -2.44
N MET A 284 -18.83 -16.16 -1.69
CA MET A 284 -17.50 -15.90 -2.22
C MET A 284 -16.53 -16.79 -1.44
N PRO A 285 -16.52 -18.10 -1.75
CA PRO A 285 -15.76 -19.04 -0.92
C PRO A 285 -14.26 -18.79 -0.97
N ARG A 286 -13.61 -19.05 0.16
CA ARG A 286 -12.18 -18.91 0.28
C ARG A 286 -11.49 -19.90 -0.66
N PRO A 287 -10.58 -19.46 -1.54
CA PRO A 287 -9.95 -20.37 -2.50
C PRO A 287 -8.90 -21.27 -1.84
N GLU A 288 -8.58 -22.37 -2.52
CA GLU A 288 -7.47 -23.21 -2.14
C GLU A 288 -6.15 -22.46 -2.35
N THR A 289 -5.24 -22.54 -1.39
CA THR A 289 -3.96 -21.83 -1.43
C THR A 289 -2.77 -22.76 -1.22
N HIS A 290 -1.62 -22.37 -1.76
CA HIS A 290 -0.33 -22.90 -1.33
C HIS A 290 -0.09 -22.33 0.08
N LYS A 291 0.14 -23.20 1.07
CA LYS A 291 0.32 -22.77 2.45
C LYS A 291 1.76 -22.34 2.66
N VAL A 292 1.97 -21.03 2.68
CA VAL A 292 3.30 -20.41 2.77
C VAL A 292 3.57 -19.98 4.22
N ALA A 293 4.76 -20.31 4.71
CA ALA A 293 5.21 -19.87 6.02
C ALA A 293 5.49 -18.37 6.02
N ARG A 294 5.37 -17.75 7.18
CA ARG A 294 5.83 -16.36 7.35
C ARG A 294 7.31 -16.28 7.00
N ILE A 295 7.68 -15.34 6.15
CA ILE A 295 9.06 -15.19 5.70
C ILE A 295 9.90 -14.62 6.86
N PRO A 296 11.06 -15.23 7.17
CA PRO A 296 11.91 -14.72 8.26
C PRO A 296 12.40 -13.29 7.98
N LYS A 297 12.65 -12.54 9.03
CA LYS A 297 13.24 -11.20 8.90
C LYS A 297 14.58 -11.29 8.17
N GLY A 298 14.72 -10.47 7.13
CA GLY A 298 15.93 -10.53 6.28
C GLY A 298 15.93 -11.64 5.26
N GLY A 299 14.84 -12.40 5.14
CA GLY A 299 14.71 -13.50 4.19
C GLY A 299 15.41 -14.78 4.65
N TYR A 300 15.45 -15.74 3.78
CA TYR A 300 16.16 -17.01 4.04
C TYR A 300 17.66 -16.82 3.88
N LYS A 301 18.43 -17.58 4.65
CA LYS A 301 19.91 -17.58 4.59
C LYS A 301 20.38 -18.74 3.73
N GLU A 302 21.41 -18.48 2.91
CA GLU A 302 21.95 -19.46 1.98
C GLU A 302 22.27 -20.81 2.65
N GLU A 303 22.93 -20.75 3.82
CA GLU A 303 23.35 -21.95 4.54
C GLU A 303 22.19 -22.72 5.21
N LYS A 304 20.97 -22.18 5.16
CA LYS A 304 19.79 -22.80 5.80
C LYS A 304 18.80 -23.41 4.81
N VAL A 305 19.06 -23.28 3.50
CA VAL A 305 18.14 -23.75 2.47
C VAL A 305 18.93 -24.54 1.41
N SER A 306 18.20 -25.26 0.54
CA SER A 306 18.86 -25.97 -0.58
C SER A 306 19.38 -24.95 -1.60
N PRO A 307 20.38 -25.33 -2.41
CA PRO A 307 20.85 -24.45 -3.49
C PRO A 307 19.74 -24.00 -4.44
N GLU A 308 18.77 -24.88 -4.70
CA GLU A 308 17.63 -24.55 -5.56
C GLU A 308 16.75 -23.46 -4.93
N VAL A 309 16.43 -23.59 -3.65
CA VAL A 309 15.64 -22.59 -2.93
C VAL A 309 16.41 -21.27 -2.86
N TRP A 310 17.72 -21.34 -2.57
CA TRP A 310 18.56 -20.15 -2.54
C TRP A 310 18.55 -19.42 -3.90
N TYR A 311 18.71 -20.18 -4.97
CA TYR A 311 18.67 -19.61 -6.33
C TYR A 311 17.34 -18.86 -6.58
N LEU A 312 16.22 -19.49 -6.25
CA LEU A 312 14.90 -18.89 -6.47
C LEU A 312 14.71 -17.61 -5.62
N THR A 313 15.06 -17.69 -4.35
CA THR A 313 14.94 -16.56 -3.41
C THR A 313 15.82 -15.39 -3.85
N ASN A 314 17.09 -15.68 -4.16
CA ASN A 314 18.04 -14.64 -4.56
C ASN A 314 17.66 -14.02 -5.90
N SER A 315 17.25 -14.84 -6.87
CA SER A 315 16.80 -14.33 -8.18
C SER A 315 15.56 -13.45 -8.04
N PHE A 316 14.62 -13.84 -7.19
CA PHE A 316 13.45 -13.00 -6.91
C PHE A 316 13.89 -11.63 -6.38
N ASP A 317 14.78 -11.63 -5.38
CA ASP A 317 15.22 -10.38 -4.72
C ASP A 317 15.99 -9.48 -5.69
N GLU A 318 16.79 -10.07 -6.60
CA GLU A 318 17.51 -9.33 -7.64
C GLU A 318 16.52 -8.64 -8.60
N VAL A 319 15.53 -9.39 -9.08
CA VAL A 319 14.50 -8.86 -10.00
C VAL A 319 13.67 -7.80 -9.30
N TYR A 320 13.31 -8.03 -8.04
CA TYR A 320 12.55 -7.05 -7.25
C TYR A 320 13.36 -5.76 -7.05
N THR A 321 14.65 -5.88 -6.74
CA THR A 321 15.54 -4.71 -6.62
C THR A 321 15.59 -3.91 -7.93
N GLU A 322 15.71 -4.62 -9.06
CA GLU A 322 15.72 -4.00 -10.39
C GLU A 322 14.42 -3.25 -10.66
N LEU A 323 13.28 -3.87 -10.31
CA LEU A 323 11.96 -3.24 -10.43
C LEU A 323 11.91 -1.90 -9.68
N VAL A 324 12.34 -1.91 -8.41
CA VAL A 324 12.28 -0.71 -7.57
C VAL A 324 13.20 0.40 -8.13
N LYS A 325 14.38 0.01 -8.62
CA LYS A 325 15.31 0.95 -9.25
C LYS A 325 14.70 1.59 -10.52
N PHE A 326 14.04 0.78 -11.36
CA PHE A 326 13.37 1.31 -12.55
C PHE A 326 12.23 2.27 -12.19
N LEU A 327 11.47 1.96 -11.13
CA LEU A 327 10.40 2.85 -10.68
C LEU A 327 10.96 4.22 -10.24
N GLU A 328 12.05 4.22 -9.47
CA GLU A 328 12.67 5.48 -9.07
C GLU A 328 13.23 6.23 -10.27
N ASP A 329 13.89 5.52 -11.20
CA ASP A 329 14.46 6.11 -12.42
C ASP A 329 13.37 6.75 -13.31
N ALA A 330 12.17 6.15 -13.32
CA ALA A 330 11.07 6.65 -14.16
C ALA A 330 10.71 8.10 -13.84
N TRP A 331 10.76 8.50 -12.57
CA TRP A 331 10.39 9.85 -12.13
C TRP A 331 11.59 10.70 -11.71
N ALA A 332 12.83 10.22 -11.86
CA ALA A 332 14.03 10.98 -11.51
C ALA A 332 14.26 12.15 -12.49
N ILE A 333 14.85 13.23 -12.00
CA ILE A 333 15.10 14.45 -12.81
C ILE A 333 15.88 14.13 -14.10
N ASN A 334 16.92 13.32 -14.00
CA ASN A 334 17.73 12.91 -15.16
C ASN A 334 17.49 11.45 -15.51
N GLY A 335 16.32 10.93 -15.16
CA GLY A 335 15.96 9.55 -15.40
C GLY A 335 15.45 9.30 -16.81
N ARG A 336 15.16 8.04 -17.08
CA ARG A 336 14.74 7.60 -18.41
C ARG A 336 13.22 7.70 -18.63
N GLY A 337 12.49 8.21 -17.67
CA GLY A 337 11.06 8.50 -17.83
C GLY A 337 10.24 7.28 -18.24
N GLN A 338 9.44 7.45 -19.28
CA GLN A 338 8.54 6.40 -19.78
C GLN A 338 9.27 5.09 -20.10
N ALA A 339 10.51 5.15 -20.60
CA ALA A 339 11.28 3.93 -20.89
C ALA A 339 11.58 3.14 -19.62
N ALA A 340 11.93 3.81 -18.52
CA ALA A 340 12.14 3.16 -17.23
C ALA A 340 10.85 2.55 -16.69
N LEU A 341 9.72 3.26 -16.85
CA LEU A 341 8.41 2.75 -16.41
C LEU A 341 8.04 1.46 -17.16
N VAL A 342 8.25 1.44 -18.48
CA VAL A 342 8.02 0.24 -19.29
C VAL A 342 8.88 -0.91 -18.78
N ASN A 343 10.17 -0.64 -18.53
CA ASN A 343 11.09 -1.66 -17.99
C ASN A 343 10.61 -2.18 -16.62
N ALA A 344 10.12 -1.28 -15.75
CA ALA A 344 9.59 -1.67 -14.44
C ALA A 344 8.40 -2.64 -14.60
N ILE A 345 7.48 -2.32 -15.50
CA ILE A 345 6.31 -3.16 -15.77
C ILE A 345 6.74 -4.54 -16.29
N GLU A 346 7.67 -4.58 -17.25
CA GLU A 346 8.17 -5.84 -17.79
C GLU A 346 8.85 -6.70 -16.73
N VAL A 347 9.66 -6.08 -15.89
CA VAL A 347 10.41 -6.78 -14.82
C VAL A 347 9.42 -7.32 -13.77
N MET A 348 8.35 -6.58 -13.48
CA MET A 348 7.33 -7.00 -12.52
C MET A 348 6.74 -8.36 -12.89
N PHE A 349 6.48 -8.60 -14.19
CA PHE A 349 5.94 -9.87 -14.65
C PHE A 349 6.91 -11.05 -14.48
N LYS A 350 8.22 -10.78 -14.32
CA LYS A 350 9.22 -11.83 -14.09
C LYS A 350 9.21 -12.33 -12.64
N LEU A 351 8.68 -11.56 -11.70
CA LEU A 351 8.69 -11.94 -10.28
C LEU A 351 7.99 -13.28 -10.04
N GLU A 352 6.85 -13.48 -10.68
CA GLU A 352 6.01 -14.68 -10.49
C GLU A 352 6.76 -15.97 -10.81
N GLN A 353 7.65 -15.95 -11.80
CA GLN A 353 8.38 -17.17 -12.20
C GLN A 353 9.33 -17.68 -11.10
N TYR A 354 9.72 -16.83 -10.17
CA TYR A 354 10.52 -17.24 -9.00
C TYR A 354 9.65 -17.46 -7.76
N ALA A 355 8.57 -16.70 -7.62
CA ALA A 355 7.67 -16.80 -6.47
C ALA A 355 6.90 -18.12 -6.46
N LEU A 356 6.29 -18.51 -7.59
CA LEU A 356 5.44 -19.70 -7.63
C LEU A 356 6.20 -20.99 -7.34
N PRO A 357 7.40 -21.23 -7.89
CA PRO A 357 8.16 -22.43 -7.50
C PRO A 357 8.48 -22.46 -6.00
N LEU A 358 8.82 -21.31 -5.38
CA LEU A 358 9.05 -21.25 -3.94
C LEU A 358 7.79 -21.69 -3.18
N MET A 359 6.62 -21.14 -3.57
CA MET A 359 5.36 -21.41 -2.89
C MET A 359 4.89 -22.86 -3.02
N LYS A 360 5.48 -23.61 -3.98
CA LYS A 360 5.21 -25.04 -4.18
C LYS A 360 6.25 -25.95 -3.53
N THR A 361 7.30 -25.37 -2.93
CA THR A 361 8.42 -26.12 -2.36
C THR A 361 8.25 -26.23 -0.83
N PRO A 362 8.07 -27.46 -0.31
CA PRO A 362 7.92 -27.63 1.15
C PRO A 362 9.18 -27.30 1.92
N ILE A 363 9.01 -26.69 3.07
CA ILE A 363 10.11 -26.44 4.02
C ILE A 363 10.40 -27.77 4.73
N PRO A 364 11.64 -28.27 4.69
CA PRO A 364 11.97 -29.55 5.33
C PRO A 364 11.69 -29.53 6.83
N ASN A 365 11.13 -30.63 7.33
CA ASN A 365 10.84 -30.82 8.75
C ASN A 365 9.86 -29.80 9.35
N ASN A 366 9.12 -29.11 8.51
CA ASN A 366 8.08 -28.18 8.99
C ASN A 366 6.84 -28.96 9.40
N LYS A 367 6.45 -28.83 10.67
CA LYS A 367 5.34 -29.60 11.26
C LYS A 367 3.97 -29.23 10.67
N GLU A 368 3.87 -28.07 10.10
CA GLU A 368 2.60 -27.56 9.55
C GLU A 368 2.46 -27.71 8.04
N UNK A 369 3.62 -28.09 7.43
CA UNK A 369 3.65 -28.31 6.15
C UNK A 369 3.63 -27.18 5.32
N LEU A 370 4.22 -26.35 5.75
CA LEU A 370 4.28 -25.06 5.05
C LEU A 370 5.37 -25.03 4.00
N ASN A 371 5.14 -24.19 3.01
CA ASN A 371 6.06 -23.99 1.89
C ASN A 371 6.85 -22.68 2.03
N TYR A 372 7.89 -22.52 1.23
CA TYR A 372 8.67 -21.28 1.11
C TYR A 372 7.86 -20.21 0.39
N GLY A 373 8.37 -18.98 0.41
CA GLY A 373 7.82 -17.86 -0.36
C GLY A 373 8.89 -16.82 -0.64
N PRO A 374 8.61 -15.85 -1.52
CA PRO A 374 9.60 -14.81 -1.85
C PRO A 374 9.75 -13.81 -0.70
N SER A 375 10.96 -13.26 -0.56
CA SER A 375 11.34 -12.43 0.58
C SER A 375 11.26 -10.92 0.33
N PHE A 376 11.16 -10.48 -0.93
CA PHE A 376 11.07 -9.06 -1.28
C PHE A 376 12.19 -8.22 -0.63
N ARG A 377 13.42 -8.75 -0.57
CA ARG A 377 14.59 -8.00 -0.08
C ARG A 377 15.14 -7.14 -1.22
N MET A 378 15.63 -5.98 -0.86
CA MET A 378 16.30 -5.09 -1.80
C MET A 378 17.78 -4.96 -1.45
N UNK A 379 18.25 -5.31 -2.38
CA UNK A 379 19.68 -5.25 -2.12
C UNK A 379 20.24 -3.98 -2.24
#